data_ed01e3499d65a3fd54867f2af0cb00f3
#
_entry.id   ed01e3499d65a3fd54867f2af0cb00f3
#
_cell.length_a   1.000
_cell.length_b   1.000
_cell.length_c   1.000
_cell.angle_alpha   90.00
_cell.angle_beta   90.00
_cell.angle_gamma   90.00
#
_symmetry.space_group_name_H-M   'P 1'
#
loop_
_entity.id
_entity.type
_entity.pdbx_description
1 polymer ?
#
loop_
_entity_poly.entity_id
_entity_poly.type
_entity_poly.pdbx_seq_one_letter_code
_entity_poly.pdbx_strand_id
1 'polypeptide(L)'
;MSRLNLCALLAAIILSLAACGSTPPSDYYVLAARSGDTPTGDTPSVGVGPISIPEYLNRNSMVFNRDGNTLEIATFARWAEPLESGISRVLSLNLAANLNTEDIQVFPWHPTRAPDYAVGVRLLGLDSNKRRAQLVAEWSLRTGGAETTETRRIVRLEKTNGADALTPNDVAATYSELLGELSDIIAKAIADDMSMPAATENPH
;
A
#
# COMPACT_ATOMS: atom_id res chain seq x y z
N MET A 1 -15.77 65.20 -0.73
CA MET A 1 -14.81 64.14 -1.19
C MET A 1 -14.68 64.32 -2.67
N SER A 2 -13.45 64.58 -3.19
CA SER A 2 -13.25 64.85 -4.61
C SER A 2 -13.46 63.58 -5.41
N ARG A 3 -13.94 63.68 -6.65
CA ARG A 3 -14.16 62.53 -7.55
C ARG A 3 -12.87 61.67 -7.72
N LEU A 4 -11.72 62.30 -7.57
CA LEU A 4 -10.42 61.66 -7.59
C LEU A 4 -10.22 60.67 -6.42
N ASN A 5 -10.66 61.02 -5.21
CA ASN A 5 -10.55 60.15 -4.03
C ASN A 5 -11.52 58.96 -4.12
N LEU A 6 -12.69 59.13 -4.74
CA LEU A 6 -13.63 58.05 -4.95
C LEU A 6 -13.11 57.05 -5.98
N CYS A 7 -12.51 57.52 -7.08
CA CYS A 7 -11.88 56.61 -8.07
C CYS A 7 -10.68 55.86 -7.50
N ALA A 8 -9.87 56.49 -6.66
CA ALA A 8 -8.76 55.82 -6.00
C ALA A 8 -9.21 54.76 -5.02
N LEU A 9 -10.29 55.00 -4.27
CA LEU A 9 -10.88 54.04 -3.35
C LEU A 9 -11.47 52.83 -4.11
N LEU A 10 -12.19 53.07 -5.20
CA LEU A 10 -12.74 52.00 -6.04
C LEU A 10 -11.60 51.15 -6.66
N ALA A 11 -10.54 51.75 -7.17
CA ALA A 11 -9.39 51.05 -7.73
C ALA A 11 -8.70 50.16 -6.65
N ALA A 12 -8.55 50.68 -5.43
CA ALA A 12 -7.99 49.90 -4.31
C ALA A 12 -8.86 48.69 -3.93
N ILE A 13 -10.20 48.83 -3.95
CA ILE A 13 -11.15 47.73 -3.69
C ILE A 13 -11.08 46.69 -4.81
N ILE A 14 -10.99 47.06 -6.06
CA ILE A 14 -10.86 46.17 -7.22
C ILE A 14 -9.54 45.39 -7.14
N LEU A 15 -8.43 46.06 -6.80
CA LEU A 15 -7.13 45.40 -6.63
C LEU A 15 -7.15 44.38 -5.47
N SER A 16 -7.85 44.69 -4.39
CA SER A 16 -7.95 43.74 -3.24
C SER A 16 -8.81 42.52 -3.54
N LEU A 17 -9.79 42.59 -4.44
CA LEU A 17 -10.58 41.43 -4.89
C LEU A 17 -9.81 40.52 -5.86
N ALA A 18 -8.83 41.03 -6.59
CA ALA A 18 -7.97 40.24 -7.50
C ALA A 18 -6.93 39.37 -6.75
N ALA A 19 -6.76 39.57 -5.44
CA ALA A 19 -5.80 38.84 -4.61
C ALA A 19 -6.32 37.45 -4.14
N CYS A 20 -7.48 36.96 -4.64
CA CYS A 20 -7.91 35.59 -4.43
C CYS A 20 -6.97 34.65 -5.20
N GLY A 21 -5.83 34.29 -4.58
CA GLY A 21 -4.89 33.32 -5.12
C GLY A 21 -5.56 31.97 -5.33
N SER A 22 -5.44 31.38 -6.52
CA SER A 22 -5.88 30.02 -6.78
C SER A 22 -5.06 29.06 -5.94
N THR A 23 -5.72 28.20 -5.16
CA THR A 23 -5.04 27.10 -4.47
C THR A 23 -4.44 26.17 -5.52
N PRO A 24 -3.17 25.78 -5.42
CA PRO A 24 -2.58 24.81 -6.34
C PRO A 24 -3.40 23.52 -6.39
N PRO A 25 -3.53 22.87 -7.54
CA PRO A 25 -4.21 21.59 -7.64
C PRO A 25 -3.45 20.52 -6.83
N SER A 26 -4.17 19.51 -6.35
CA SER A 26 -3.56 18.35 -5.72
C SER A 26 -3.15 17.32 -6.77
N ASP A 27 -1.97 16.74 -6.60
CA ASP A 27 -1.49 15.61 -7.37
C ASP A 27 -1.90 14.31 -6.69
N TYR A 28 -2.27 13.30 -7.49
CA TYR A 28 -2.73 12.01 -7.00
C TYR A 28 -1.76 10.90 -7.39
N TYR A 29 -1.46 10.03 -6.43
CA TYR A 29 -0.51 8.94 -6.56
C TYR A 29 -1.18 7.61 -6.28
N VAL A 30 -0.70 6.55 -6.92
CA VAL A 30 -1.15 5.18 -6.71
C VAL A 30 0.03 4.28 -6.42
N LEU A 31 -0.20 3.22 -5.64
CA LEU A 31 0.74 2.11 -5.55
C LEU A 31 0.63 1.27 -6.83
N ALA A 32 1.74 0.75 -7.30
CA ALA A 32 1.82 -0.07 -8.51
C ALA A 32 2.26 -1.50 -8.17
N ALA A 33 1.64 -2.49 -8.76
CA ALA A 33 2.18 -3.84 -8.77
C ALA A 33 3.40 -3.91 -9.68
N ARG A 34 4.28 -4.89 -9.46
CA ARG A 34 5.39 -5.16 -10.37
C ARG A 34 4.84 -5.60 -11.73
N SER A 35 5.53 -5.20 -12.78
CA SER A 35 5.25 -5.75 -14.12
C SER A 35 5.67 -7.23 -14.12
N GLY A 36 4.78 -8.08 -14.55
CA GLY A 36 5.00 -9.53 -14.65
C GLY A 36 4.14 -10.13 -15.76
N ASP A 37 4.34 -11.40 -16.02
CA ASP A 37 3.51 -12.13 -16.96
C ASP A 37 2.08 -12.27 -16.43
N THR A 38 1.11 -12.35 -17.34
CA THR A 38 -0.27 -12.62 -16.97
C THR A 38 -0.36 -14.05 -16.43
N PRO A 39 -0.90 -14.26 -15.22
CA PRO A 39 -1.10 -15.61 -14.70
C PRO A 39 -1.98 -16.44 -15.63
N THR A 40 -1.76 -17.73 -15.68
CA THR A 40 -2.51 -18.68 -16.51
C THR A 40 -2.99 -19.90 -15.75
N GLY A 41 -2.57 -20.06 -14.50
CA GLY A 41 -2.97 -21.14 -13.61
C GLY A 41 -4.19 -20.77 -12.80
N ASP A 42 -4.83 -21.77 -12.20
CA ASP A 42 -6.00 -21.65 -11.32
C ASP A 42 -5.73 -22.11 -9.88
N THR A 43 -4.52 -22.59 -9.61
CA THR A 43 -4.08 -23.11 -8.32
C THR A 43 -2.70 -22.56 -7.93
N PRO A 44 -2.48 -22.29 -6.62
CA PRO A 44 -3.46 -22.37 -5.53
C PRO A 44 -4.47 -21.21 -5.57
N SER A 45 -5.64 -21.38 -4.94
CA SER A 45 -6.52 -20.25 -4.64
C SER A 45 -6.00 -19.47 -3.43
N VAL A 46 -5.85 -18.14 -3.56
CA VAL A 46 -5.27 -17.29 -2.54
C VAL A 46 -6.21 -16.16 -2.14
N GLY A 47 -6.57 -16.11 -0.86
CA GLY A 47 -7.30 -15.00 -0.27
C GLY A 47 -6.36 -13.94 0.28
N VAL A 48 -6.55 -12.68 -0.10
CA VAL A 48 -5.76 -11.54 0.37
C VAL A 48 -6.59 -10.65 1.28
N GLY A 49 -6.20 -10.58 2.55
CA GLY A 49 -6.83 -9.78 3.59
C GLY A 49 -7.21 -10.61 4.83
N PRO A 50 -7.64 -9.93 5.92
CA PRO A 50 -7.76 -8.47 6.01
C PRO A 50 -6.41 -7.76 5.94
N ILE A 51 -6.42 -6.57 5.36
CA ILE A 51 -5.31 -5.64 5.41
C ILE A 51 -5.62 -4.61 6.50
N SER A 52 -4.64 -4.20 7.28
CA SER A 52 -4.79 -3.08 8.20
C SER A 52 -3.52 -2.23 8.22
N ILE A 53 -3.71 -0.92 8.42
CA ILE A 53 -2.64 0.07 8.42
C ILE A 53 -2.69 0.89 9.72
N PRO A 54 -1.57 1.49 10.16
CA PRO A 54 -1.58 2.42 11.28
C PRO A 54 -2.50 3.62 11.02
N GLU A 55 -3.16 4.11 12.07
CA GLU A 55 -4.14 5.20 11.97
C GLU A 55 -3.55 6.49 11.38
N TYR A 56 -2.26 6.77 11.62
CA TYR A 56 -1.60 7.96 11.05
C TYR A 56 -1.48 7.91 9.52
N LEU A 57 -1.56 6.71 8.90
CA LEU A 57 -1.59 6.51 7.46
C LEU A 57 -3.01 6.46 6.88
N ASN A 58 -4.03 6.30 7.72
CA ASN A 58 -5.44 6.20 7.29
C ASN A 58 -5.99 7.57 6.89
N ARG A 59 -5.45 8.11 5.81
CA ARG A 59 -5.83 9.40 5.23
C ARG A 59 -5.48 9.49 3.76
N ASN A 60 -6.14 10.40 3.05
CA ASN A 60 -5.86 10.61 1.63
C ASN A 60 -4.52 11.33 1.39
N SER A 61 -4.06 12.18 2.30
CA SER A 61 -2.78 12.88 2.17
C SER A 61 -1.62 11.91 2.38
N MET A 62 -0.59 12.04 1.55
CA MET A 62 0.67 11.31 1.78
C MET A 62 1.35 11.80 3.04
N VAL A 63 1.98 10.88 3.77
CA VAL A 63 2.69 11.15 5.02
C VAL A 63 4.15 10.79 4.85
N PHE A 64 5.03 11.70 5.25
CA PHE A 64 6.48 11.53 5.21
C PHE A 64 7.05 11.59 6.62
N ASN A 65 8.12 10.87 6.86
CA ASN A 65 8.90 11.03 8.08
C ASN A 65 9.92 12.17 7.84
N ARG A 66 9.84 13.24 8.62
CA ARG A 66 10.78 14.36 8.52
C ARG A 66 12.06 14.04 9.29
N ASP A 67 11.94 13.90 10.60
CA ASP A 67 13.05 13.61 11.51
C ASP A 67 12.52 12.86 12.75
N GLY A 68 13.10 11.70 13.05
CA GLY A 68 12.76 10.91 14.24
C GLY A 68 11.25 10.61 14.30
N ASN A 69 10.57 11.21 15.26
CA ASN A 69 9.13 10.99 15.50
C ASN A 69 8.23 12.07 14.84
N THR A 70 8.80 12.93 14.00
CA THR A 70 8.04 14.03 13.36
C THR A 70 7.53 13.60 11.99
N LEU A 71 6.22 13.64 11.82
CA LEU A 71 5.57 13.37 10.53
C LEU A 71 5.20 14.69 9.83
N GLU A 72 5.37 14.69 8.52
CA GLU A 72 4.90 15.74 7.63
C GLU A 72 3.75 15.22 6.79
N ILE A 73 2.62 15.92 6.83
CA ILE A 73 1.46 15.60 6.00
C ILE A 73 1.53 16.47 4.76
N ALA A 74 1.57 15.85 3.59
CA ALA A 74 1.62 16.57 2.33
C ALA A 74 0.34 17.37 2.10
N THR A 75 0.51 18.64 1.71
CA THR A 75 -0.62 19.54 1.44
C THR A 75 -1.31 19.19 0.11
N PHE A 76 -0.54 18.90 -0.93
CA PHE A 76 -1.02 18.72 -2.31
C PHE A 76 -0.74 17.34 -2.90
N ALA A 77 -0.02 16.45 -2.19
CA ALA A 77 0.20 15.08 -2.62
C ALA A 77 -0.77 14.13 -1.88
N ARG A 78 -1.57 13.40 -2.64
CA ARG A 78 -2.65 12.56 -2.14
C ARG A 78 -2.62 11.16 -2.75
N TRP A 79 -3.04 10.17 -1.98
CA TRP A 79 -3.37 8.87 -2.54
C TRP A 79 -4.66 8.98 -3.36
N ALA A 80 -4.68 8.37 -4.55
CA ALA A 80 -5.86 8.35 -5.43
C ALA A 80 -6.94 7.38 -4.95
N GLU A 81 -6.58 6.45 -4.07
CA GLU A 81 -7.45 5.49 -3.42
C GLU A 81 -7.04 5.37 -1.94
N PRO A 82 -7.89 4.85 -1.04
CA PRO A 82 -7.48 4.53 0.32
C PRO A 82 -6.24 3.65 0.32
N LEU A 83 -5.22 4.01 1.10
CA LEU A 83 -3.91 3.32 1.09
C LEU A 83 -4.05 1.81 1.37
N GLU A 84 -4.94 1.43 2.28
CA GLU A 84 -5.28 0.04 2.57
C GLU A 84 -5.78 -0.72 1.33
N SER A 85 -6.65 -0.11 0.54
CA SER A 85 -7.17 -0.68 -0.70
C SER A 85 -6.06 -0.83 -1.75
N GLY A 86 -5.21 0.19 -1.89
CA GLY A 86 -4.04 0.15 -2.78
C GLY A 86 -3.07 -0.97 -2.41
N ILE A 87 -2.79 -1.16 -1.12
CA ILE A 87 -1.95 -2.25 -0.61
C ILE A 87 -2.59 -3.60 -0.94
N SER A 88 -3.89 -3.78 -0.67
CA SER A 88 -4.61 -5.02 -0.98
C SER A 88 -4.53 -5.35 -2.47
N ARG A 89 -4.76 -4.38 -3.32
CA ARG A 89 -4.69 -4.54 -4.78
C ARG A 89 -3.28 -4.92 -5.25
N VAL A 90 -2.25 -4.24 -4.74
CA VAL A 90 -0.85 -4.51 -5.13
C VAL A 90 -0.40 -5.89 -4.67
N LEU A 91 -0.72 -6.29 -3.43
CA LEU A 91 -0.42 -7.63 -2.93
C LEU A 91 -1.13 -8.71 -3.75
N SER A 92 -2.41 -8.50 -4.08
CA SER A 92 -3.19 -9.44 -4.90
C SER A 92 -2.55 -9.66 -6.28
N LEU A 93 -2.19 -8.57 -6.96
CA LEU A 93 -1.57 -8.65 -8.29
C LEU A 93 -0.18 -9.29 -8.26
N ASN A 94 0.64 -8.95 -7.27
CA ASN A 94 1.96 -9.52 -7.13
C ASN A 94 1.91 -11.01 -6.77
N LEU A 95 1.01 -11.41 -5.87
CA LEU A 95 0.82 -12.82 -5.50
C LEU A 95 0.29 -13.63 -6.66
N ALA A 96 -0.66 -13.10 -7.44
CA ALA A 96 -1.13 -13.72 -8.67
C ALA A 96 0.02 -14.03 -9.62
N ALA A 97 0.87 -13.03 -9.89
CA ALA A 97 2.02 -13.18 -10.77
C ALA A 97 3.08 -14.15 -10.19
N ASN A 98 3.41 -14.02 -8.91
CA ASN A 98 4.45 -14.83 -8.26
C ASN A 98 4.08 -16.32 -8.16
N LEU A 99 2.78 -16.62 -7.98
CA LEU A 99 2.26 -17.99 -7.84
C LEU A 99 1.67 -18.52 -9.16
N ASN A 100 1.66 -17.71 -10.20
CA ASN A 100 1.02 -18.02 -11.48
C ASN A 100 -0.43 -18.50 -11.32
N THR A 101 -1.24 -17.80 -10.52
CA THR A 101 -2.64 -18.15 -10.30
C THR A 101 -3.58 -16.99 -10.58
N GLU A 102 -4.70 -17.27 -11.25
CA GLU A 102 -5.80 -16.32 -11.48
C GLU A 102 -6.81 -16.32 -10.32
N ASP A 103 -6.84 -17.38 -9.47
CA ASP A 103 -7.79 -17.47 -8.36
C ASP A 103 -7.31 -16.69 -7.13
N ILE A 104 -7.42 -15.37 -7.23
CA ILE A 104 -7.16 -14.43 -6.15
C ILE A 104 -8.49 -13.89 -5.62
N GLN A 105 -8.72 -14.08 -4.32
CA GLN A 105 -9.91 -13.59 -3.62
C GLN A 105 -9.53 -12.46 -2.67
N VAL A 106 -10.24 -11.33 -2.74
CA VAL A 106 -10.05 -10.22 -1.80
C VAL A 106 -11.01 -10.38 -0.63
N PHE A 107 -10.51 -10.17 0.59
CA PHE A 107 -11.33 -10.21 1.80
C PHE A 107 -12.43 -9.12 1.80
N PRO A 108 -13.68 -9.42 2.26
CA PRO A 108 -14.14 -10.71 2.78
C PRO A 108 -14.56 -11.69 1.66
N TRP A 109 -14.06 -12.92 1.70
CA TRP A 109 -14.53 -13.98 0.80
C TRP A 109 -15.73 -14.73 1.37
N HIS A 110 -16.41 -15.49 0.49
CA HIS A 110 -17.61 -16.21 0.90
C HIS A 110 -17.25 -17.43 1.79
N PRO A 111 -17.94 -17.67 2.92
CA PRO A 111 -17.61 -18.75 3.84
C PRO A 111 -17.57 -20.15 3.22
N THR A 112 -18.40 -20.38 2.19
CA THR A 112 -18.46 -21.70 1.50
C THR A 112 -17.41 -21.83 0.38
N ARG A 113 -16.63 -20.80 0.13
CA ARG A 113 -15.59 -20.74 -0.89
C ARG A 113 -14.31 -20.16 -0.29
N ALA A 114 -13.88 -20.77 0.81
CA ALA A 114 -12.64 -20.36 1.44
C ALA A 114 -11.45 -20.67 0.51
N PRO A 115 -10.48 -19.76 0.42
CA PRO A 115 -9.27 -19.98 -0.36
C PRO A 115 -8.40 -21.08 0.28
N ASP A 116 -7.55 -21.73 -0.53
CA ASP A 116 -6.55 -22.68 -0.05
C ASP A 116 -5.58 -22.03 0.92
N TYR A 117 -5.18 -20.80 0.60
CA TYR A 117 -4.30 -19.98 1.41
C TYR A 117 -4.93 -18.62 1.69
N ALA A 118 -5.05 -18.27 2.97
CA ALA A 118 -5.53 -16.95 3.38
C ALA A 118 -4.38 -16.12 3.98
N VAL A 119 -4.08 -14.99 3.35
CA VAL A 119 -2.99 -14.08 3.71
C VAL A 119 -3.56 -12.85 4.39
N GLY A 120 -3.28 -12.67 5.68
CA GLY A 120 -3.56 -11.42 6.40
C GLY A 120 -2.31 -10.56 6.51
N VAL A 121 -2.45 -9.23 6.39
CA VAL A 121 -1.32 -8.30 6.55
C VAL A 121 -1.71 -7.13 7.43
N ARG A 122 -0.92 -6.90 8.47
CA ARG A 122 -1.02 -5.72 9.32
C ARG A 122 0.26 -4.91 9.21
N LEU A 123 0.20 -3.75 8.59
CA LEU A 123 1.30 -2.82 8.62
C LEU A 123 1.47 -2.27 10.03
N LEU A 124 2.69 -2.32 10.54
CA LEU A 124 3.11 -1.73 11.81
C LEU A 124 3.79 -0.39 11.58
N GLY A 125 4.32 -0.16 10.39
CA GLY A 125 4.90 1.09 9.94
C GLY A 125 5.14 1.08 8.43
N LEU A 126 4.95 2.23 7.82
CA LEU A 126 5.31 2.50 6.43
C LEU A 126 5.78 3.95 6.36
N ASP A 127 7.08 4.12 6.31
CA ASP A 127 7.73 5.41 6.47
C ASP A 127 8.74 5.66 5.36
N SER A 128 8.83 6.90 4.91
CA SER A 128 9.87 7.33 3.98
C SER A 128 10.44 8.67 4.39
N ASN A 129 11.76 8.79 4.34
CA ASN A 129 12.51 10.03 4.49
C ASN A 129 13.54 10.17 3.37
N LYS A 130 14.33 11.25 3.38
CA LYS A 130 15.33 11.52 2.33
C LYS A 130 16.38 10.42 2.13
N ARG A 131 16.59 9.55 3.11
CA ARG A 131 17.65 8.52 3.07
C ARG A 131 17.13 7.15 2.72
N ARG A 132 15.96 6.79 3.28
CA ARG A 132 15.40 5.44 3.14
C ARG A 132 13.89 5.44 3.25
N ALA A 133 13.29 4.41 2.67
CA ALA A 133 11.95 3.98 2.97
C ALA A 133 11.99 2.66 3.75
N GLN A 134 11.04 2.48 4.66
CA GLN A 134 10.91 1.29 5.50
C GLN A 134 9.47 0.82 5.53
N LEU A 135 9.29 -0.49 5.44
CA LEU A 135 8.04 -1.18 5.70
C LEU A 135 8.25 -2.14 6.85
N VAL A 136 7.41 -2.06 7.88
CA VAL A 136 7.34 -3.05 8.95
C VAL A 136 5.94 -3.63 8.93
N ALA A 137 5.83 -4.95 8.75
CA ALA A 137 4.54 -5.63 8.67
C ALA A 137 4.55 -6.92 9.47
N GLU A 138 3.43 -7.22 10.10
CA GLU A 138 3.08 -8.57 10.52
C GLU A 138 2.23 -9.16 9.38
N TRP A 139 2.60 -10.32 8.90
CA TRP A 139 1.78 -11.08 7.98
C TRP A 139 1.44 -12.46 8.57
N SER A 140 0.28 -12.97 8.22
CA SER A 140 -0.17 -14.29 8.59
C SER A 140 -0.55 -15.08 7.36
N LEU A 141 -0.25 -16.37 7.38
CA LEU A 141 -0.65 -17.34 6.37
C LEU A 141 -1.45 -18.42 7.06
N ARG A 142 -2.70 -18.60 6.63
CA ARG A 142 -3.56 -19.69 7.05
C ARG A 142 -3.77 -20.61 5.87
N THR A 143 -3.52 -21.90 6.08
CA THR A 143 -3.84 -22.93 5.10
C THR A 143 -5.26 -23.43 5.31
N GLY A 144 -6.01 -23.65 4.21
CA GLY A 144 -7.29 -24.35 4.23
C GLY A 144 -7.10 -25.85 4.25
N GLY A 145 -8.13 -26.61 4.65
CA GLY A 145 -8.13 -28.06 4.65
C GLY A 145 -8.55 -28.67 5.99
N ALA A 146 -8.33 -29.99 6.14
CA ALA A 146 -8.74 -30.71 7.34
C ALA A 146 -7.98 -30.28 8.60
N GLU A 147 -6.72 -29.88 8.43
CA GLU A 147 -5.89 -29.28 9.48
C GLU A 147 -5.54 -27.86 9.09
N THR A 148 -6.19 -26.89 9.73
CA THR A 148 -5.89 -25.47 9.52
C THR A 148 -4.64 -25.10 10.32
N THR A 149 -3.58 -24.72 9.63
CA THR A 149 -2.38 -24.13 10.24
C THR A 149 -2.35 -22.63 10.07
N GLU A 150 -1.82 -21.92 11.04
CA GLU A 150 -1.61 -20.48 10.95
C GLU A 150 -0.17 -20.15 11.31
N THR A 151 0.53 -19.56 10.37
CA THR A 151 1.88 -19.01 10.56
C THR A 151 1.80 -17.50 10.64
N ARG A 152 2.50 -16.88 11.61
CA ARG A 152 2.66 -15.42 11.72
C ARG A 152 4.12 -15.05 11.74
N ARG A 153 4.46 -13.98 11.03
CA ARG A 153 5.83 -13.44 10.97
C ARG A 153 5.80 -11.92 10.97
N ILE A 154 6.79 -11.31 11.60
CA ILE A 154 7.07 -9.88 11.43
C ILE A 154 8.26 -9.76 10.48
N VAL A 155 8.12 -8.89 9.49
CA VAL A 155 9.16 -8.55 8.54
C VAL A 155 9.45 -7.06 8.59
N ARG A 156 10.72 -6.71 8.40
CA ARG A 156 11.18 -5.34 8.20
C ARG A 156 11.94 -5.29 6.89
N LEU A 157 11.45 -4.45 5.98
CA LEU A 157 12.05 -4.21 4.68
C LEU A 157 12.49 -2.76 4.60
N GLU A 158 13.63 -2.51 3.99
CA GLU A 158 14.20 -1.18 3.84
C GLU A 158 14.77 -1.01 2.43
N LYS A 159 14.54 0.20 1.88
CA LYS A 159 15.17 0.62 0.63
C LYS A 159 15.82 1.98 0.79
N THR A 160 16.98 2.15 0.18
CA THR A 160 17.67 3.44 0.13
C THR A 160 17.02 4.30 -0.94
N ASN A 161 16.64 5.52 -0.58
CA ASN A 161 16.20 6.53 -1.54
C ASN A 161 17.43 7.14 -2.21
N GLY A 162 17.51 7.02 -3.53
CA GLY A 162 18.67 7.47 -4.31
C GLY A 162 18.70 8.95 -4.68
N ALA A 163 17.75 9.77 -4.19
CA ALA A 163 17.59 11.16 -4.61
C ALA A 163 17.95 12.15 -3.50
N ASP A 164 18.55 13.29 -3.87
CA ASP A 164 18.85 14.40 -2.95
C ASP A 164 17.56 15.04 -2.38
N ALA A 165 16.46 14.95 -3.11
CA ALA A 165 15.13 15.42 -2.70
C ALA A 165 14.10 14.30 -2.88
N LEU A 166 13.39 13.96 -1.80
CA LEU A 166 12.31 12.98 -1.84
C LEU A 166 11.06 13.61 -2.45
N THR A 167 10.64 13.11 -3.61
CA THR A 167 9.36 13.49 -4.21
C THR A 167 8.24 12.52 -3.80
N PRO A 168 6.97 12.95 -3.83
CA PRO A 168 5.86 12.06 -3.59
C PRO A 168 5.81 10.85 -4.54
N ASN A 169 6.27 11.03 -5.79
CA ASN A 169 6.38 9.96 -6.77
C ASN A 169 7.42 8.91 -6.35
N ASP A 170 8.58 9.34 -5.86
CA ASP A 170 9.62 8.43 -5.37
C ASP A 170 9.12 7.61 -4.19
N VAL A 171 8.35 8.24 -3.29
CA VAL A 171 7.73 7.53 -2.16
C VAL A 171 6.74 6.47 -2.63
N ALA A 172 5.86 6.82 -3.55
CA ALA A 172 4.88 5.87 -4.10
C ALA A 172 5.58 4.70 -4.81
N ALA A 173 6.63 4.98 -5.59
CA ALA A 173 7.43 3.96 -6.26
C ALA A 173 8.14 3.04 -5.26
N THR A 174 8.83 3.62 -4.26
CA THR A 174 9.57 2.83 -3.27
C THR A 174 8.63 2.00 -2.38
N TYR A 175 7.46 2.52 -2.01
CA TYR A 175 6.46 1.74 -1.28
C TYR A 175 5.92 0.57 -2.13
N SER A 176 5.73 0.79 -3.42
CA SER A 176 5.34 -0.26 -4.36
C SER A 176 6.38 -1.38 -4.43
N GLU A 177 7.67 -1.02 -4.46
CA GLU A 177 8.77 -1.99 -4.44
C GLU A 177 8.84 -2.78 -3.13
N LEU A 178 8.67 -2.11 -1.96
CA LEU A 178 8.65 -2.78 -0.65
C LEU A 178 7.47 -3.76 -0.53
N LEU A 179 6.31 -3.41 -1.07
CA LEU A 179 5.16 -4.31 -1.14
C LEU A 179 5.42 -5.49 -2.08
N GLY A 180 6.17 -5.27 -3.17
CA GLY A 180 6.63 -6.34 -4.04
C GLY A 180 7.53 -7.33 -3.29
N GLU A 181 8.50 -6.85 -2.50
CA GLU A 181 9.34 -7.72 -1.67
C GLU A 181 8.55 -8.48 -0.60
N LEU A 182 7.56 -7.83 0.02
CA LEU A 182 6.65 -8.52 0.94
C LEU A 182 5.89 -9.64 0.23
N SER A 183 5.41 -9.38 -0.99
CA SER A 183 4.71 -10.38 -1.81
C SER A 183 5.61 -11.57 -2.15
N ASP A 184 6.90 -11.34 -2.44
CA ASP A 184 7.87 -12.42 -2.70
C ASP A 184 8.05 -13.33 -1.48
N ILE A 185 8.15 -12.73 -0.29
CA ILE A 185 8.28 -13.47 0.98
C ILE A 185 7.05 -14.34 1.23
N ILE A 186 5.85 -13.78 1.01
CA ILE A 186 4.59 -14.51 1.21
C ILE A 186 4.43 -15.60 0.16
N ALA A 187 4.67 -15.30 -1.11
CA ALA A 187 4.59 -16.27 -2.20
C ALA A 187 5.55 -17.45 -1.97
N LYS A 188 6.78 -17.16 -1.52
CA LYS A 188 7.74 -18.20 -1.16
C LYS A 188 7.21 -19.10 -0.03
N ALA A 189 6.61 -18.53 1.00
CA ALA A 189 6.05 -19.30 2.11
C ALA A 189 4.91 -20.22 1.66
N ILE A 190 4.06 -19.76 0.72
CA ILE A 190 3.01 -20.58 0.11
C ILE A 190 3.64 -21.71 -0.73
N ALA A 191 4.61 -21.39 -1.58
CA ALA A 191 5.28 -22.40 -2.42
C ALA A 191 6.03 -23.45 -1.59
N ASP A 192 6.68 -23.04 -0.50
CA ASP A 192 7.35 -23.95 0.43
C ASP A 192 6.33 -24.92 1.08
N ASP A 193 5.16 -24.41 1.49
CA ASP A 193 4.07 -25.22 2.06
C ASP A 193 3.49 -26.22 1.04
N MET A 194 3.23 -25.76 -0.19
CA MET A 194 2.77 -26.62 -1.29
C MET A 194 3.74 -27.76 -1.63
N SER A 195 5.03 -27.57 -1.41
CA SER A 195 6.07 -28.56 -1.69
C SER A 195 6.26 -29.59 -0.56
N MET A 196 5.67 -29.35 0.61
CA MET A 196 5.75 -30.27 1.74
C MET A 196 4.85 -31.50 1.47
N PRO A 197 5.39 -32.73 1.57
CA PRO A 197 4.53 -33.92 1.43
C PRO A 197 3.50 -33.93 2.56
N ALA A 198 2.23 -34.19 2.20
CA ALA A 198 1.19 -34.40 3.18
C ALA A 198 1.66 -35.41 4.23
N ALA A 199 1.55 -35.06 5.51
CA ALA A 199 1.92 -35.97 6.59
C ALA A 199 1.22 -37.32 6.35
N THR A 200 2.00 -38.36 6.11
CA THR A 200 1.47 -39.69 5.91
C THR A 200 0.67 -40.09 7.13
N GLU A 201 -0.64 -40.20 6.98
CA GLU A 201 -1.54 -40.76 7.95
C GLU A 201 -1.03 -42.17 8.24
N ASN A 202 -0.52 -42.37 9.45
CA ASN A 202 -0.04 -43.68 9.90
C ASN A 202 -1.27 -44.52 10.25
N PRO A 203 -1.63 -45.59 9.50
CA PRO A 203 -2.80 -46.40 9.81
C PRO A 203 -2.47 -47.23 11.04
N HIS A 204 -3.18 -46.96 12.12
CA HIS A 204 -3.28 -47.87 13.27
C HIS A 204 -4.50 -48.73 13.15
#